data_d02d86b9a6c971d208ea2fc2148e4cff
#
_entry.id   d02d86b9a6c971d208ea2fc2148e4cff
#
_cell.length_a   1.000
_cell.length_b   1.000
_cell.length_c   1.000
_cell.angle_alpha   90.00
_cell.angle_beta   90.00
_cell.angle_gamma   90.00
#
_symmetry.space_group_name_H-M   'P 1'
#
loop_
_entity.id
_entity.type
_entity.pdbx_description
1 polymer ?
#
loop_
_entity_poly.entity_id
_entity_poly.type
_entity_poly.pdbx_seq_one_letter_code
_entity_poly.pdbx_strand_id
1 'polypeptide(L)'
;MSKKSKIWIASILAVIFVAASIGAITMYLVNKWEVVITMKGDSTSTVEYGEQWKDPGATAYGTSTLFTFTHDDLKLHTTGKVDTSKVGTYEITYAAKYRGVEGKKTRKVTVRDSQPPAITVDGGEQITLPYGLPWQDSYSATDNADGDLTAKVQVDGQVNVNAAGSYTLRYQVSDSSGNQGTATRQVTVMQPVAPNADPAAGLDKVIYLTFDDGPGPATAHLLDILAAKGVKATFFVTNTMGHTDMIGRAYREGHSIGIHTYTHKYSQIYASEDAYWTDFDRMAQVIRSQTGQDTKIMRFPGGSSNTVSRNYSPGIMSRLTKLMAVKGYTYFDWNVDSGDASGHTNSASVFQKITAGVQGKSVSVVLCHDIHPTTVDAMPQVIDWGKQNGYTFLPLAPGSYPAHHRVAN
;
A
#
# COMPACT_ATOMS: atom_id res chain seq x y z
N MET A 1 15.31 18.35 112.74
CA MET A 1 15.05 19.41 111.77
C MET A 1 13.98 20.32 112.32
N SER A 2 14.25 21.60 112.38
CA SER A 2 13.29 22.59 112.88
C SER A 2 12.10 22.76 111.90
N LYS A 3 10.94 23.21 112.40
CA LYS A 3 9.74 23.47 111.59
C LYS A 3 10.05 24.40 110.42
N LYS A 4 11.00 25.35 110.58
CA LYS A 4 11.46 26.30 109.55
C LYS A 4 12.27 25.59 108.40
N SER A 5 13.09 24.56 108.77
CA SER A 5 13.86 23.80 107.74
C SER A 5 12.95 22.92 106.86
N LYS A 6 11.85 22.39 107.42
CA LYS A 6 10.88 21.55 106.62
C LYS A 6 10.11 22.42 105.65
N ILE A 7 9.70 23.66 106.04
CA ILE A 7 9.00 24.59 105.17
C ILE A 7 9.95 25.03 104.04
N TRP A 8 11.20 25.33 104.27
CA TRP A 8 12.18 25.72 103.24
C TRP A 8 12.46 24.63 102.23
N ILE A 9 12.59 23.39 102.66
CA ILE A 9 12.75 22.24 101.76
C ILE A 9 11.48 22.06 100.91
N ALA A 10 10.29 22.15 101.53
CA ALA A 10 9.04 22.00 100.76
C ALA A 10 8.85 23.11 99.74
N SER A 11 9.25 24.38 100.05
CA SER A 11 9.22 25.52 99.11
C SER A 11 10.19 25.29 97.96
N ILE A 12 11.41 24.84 98.22
CA ILE A 12 12.41 24.54 97.19
C ILE A 12 11.92 23.41 96.25
N LEU A 13 11.34 22.33 96.83
CA LEU A 13 10.79 21.21 96.04
C LEU A 13 9.60 21.68 95.19
N ALA A 14 8.74 22.58 95.72
CA ALA A 14 7.64 23.15 94.97
C ALA A 14 8.13 24.00 93.75
N VAL A 15 9.14 24.84 94.01
CA VAL A 15 9.76 25.65 92.91
C VAL A 15 10.41 24.78 91.84
N ILE A 16 11.11 23.72 92.27
CA ILE A 16 11.71 22.78 91.31
C ILE A 16 10.62 22.08 90.51
N PHE A 17 9.54 21.63 91.17
CA PHE A 17 8.40 20.99 90.52
C PHE A 17 7.69 21.93 89.51
N VAL A 18 7.49 23.18 89.91
CA VAL A 18 6.89 24.21 89.00
C VAL A 18 7.81 24.50 87.81
N ALA A 19 9.12 24.66 88.11
CA ALA A 19 10.09 24.87 87.01
C ALA A 19 10.18 23.67 86.04
N ALA A 20 10.19 22.43 86.60
CA ALA A 20 10.16 21.22 85.76
C ALA A 20 8.87 21.08 84.99
N SER A 21 7.72 21.47 85.58
CA SER A 21 6.42 21.47 84.89
C SER A 21 6.37 22.53 83.77
N ILE A 22 6.87 23.72 84.05
CA ILE A 22 6.98 24.78 83.00
C ILE A 22 7.92 24.32 81.90
N GLY A 23 9.08 23.76 82.23
CA GLY A 23 10.03 23.19 81.29
C GLY A 23 9.40 22.08 80.44
N ALA A 24 8.67 21.18 81.04
CA ALA A 24 7.98 20.09 80.32
C ALA A 24 6.87 20.62 79.43
N ILE A 25 6.06 21.65 79.88
CA ILE A 25 5.03 22.30 79.10
C ILE A 25 5.64 23.09 77.92
N THR A 26 6.73 23.82 78.16
CA THR A 26 7.45 24.56 77.13
C THR A 26 8.01 23.60 76.07
N MET A 27 8.61 22.50 76.53
CA MET A 27 9.14 21.44 75.67
C MET A 27 8.05 20.75 74.87
N TYR A 28 6.84 20.53 75.46
CA TYR A 28 5.70 20.00 74.76
C TYR A 28 5.13 21.00 73.74
N LEU A 29 5.07 22.27 74.03
CA LEU A 29 4.56 23.32 73.13
C LEU A 29 5.53 23.66 71.99
N VAL A 30 6.83 23.46 72.18
CA VAL A 30 7.87 23.75 71.16
C VAL A 30 8.15 22.51 70.28
N ASN A 31 7.92 21.30 70.83
CA ASN A 31 8.17 20.09 70.08
C ASN A 31 7.12 19.88 69.01
N LYS A 32 7.55 19.92 67.76
CA LYS A 32 6.72 19.61 66.60
C LYS A 32 7.11 18.24 66.08
N TRP A 33 6.09 17.41 65.79
CA TRP A 33 6.27 16.15 65.10
C TRP A 33 6.27 16.39 63.61
N GLU A 34 7.10 15.66 62.86
CA GLU A 34 7.21 15.75 61.44
C GLU A 34 7.14 14.36 60.80
N VAL A 35 6.59 14.31 59.60
CA VAL A 35 6.64 13.16 58.71
C VAL A 35 7.55 13.46 57.56
N VAL A 36 8.65 12.74 57.46
CA VAL A 36 9.62 12.86 56.37
C VAL A 36 9.35 11.74 55.36
N ILE A 37 9.02 12.10 54.13
CA ILE A 37 8.82 11.14 53.02
C ILE A 37 9.97 11.34 52.02
N THR A 38 10.69 10.27 51.73
CA THR A 38 11.78 10.22 50.76
C THR A 38 11.36 9.33 49.62
N MET A 39 11.20 9.93 48.41
CA MET A 39 10.89 9.16 47.19
C MET A 39 12.14 8.43 46.71
N LYS A 40 11.96 7.19 46.26
CA LYS A 40 12.99 6.45 45.52
C LYS A 40 12.98 6.90 44.07
N GLY A 41 14.13 7.42 43.59
CA GLY A 41 14.23 8.04 42.28
C GLY A 41 13.56 9.43 42.21
N ASP A 42 13.38 9.93 41.00
CA ASP A 42 12.96 11.30 40.74
C ASP A 42 11.48 11.57 41.07
N SER A 43 11.17 12.82 41.39
CA SER A 43 9.79 13.27 41.65
C SER A 43 8.96 13.41 40.38
N THR A 44 9.63 13.40 39.21
CA THR A 44 9.02 13.40 37.88
C THR A 44 9.59 12.26 37.05
N SER A 45 8.77 11.65 36.21
CA SER A 45 9.21 10.66 35.22
C SER A 45 8.37 10.76 33.96
N THR A 46 8.92 10.30 32.83
CA THR A 46 8.22 10.21 31.55
C THR A 46 8.24 8.76 31.09
N VAL A 47 7.17 8.30 30.51
CA VAL A 47 7.02 6.96 29.93
C VAL A 47 6.31 7.10 28.59
N GLU A 48 6.66 6.29 27.61
CA GLU A 48 5.99 6.26 26.31
C GLU A 48 4.64 5.54 26.41
N TYR A 49 3.70 5.96 25.57
CA TYR A 49 2.39 5.32 25.45
C TYR A 49 2.54 3.81 25.18
N GLY A 50 1.79 3.01 25.94
CA GLY A 50 1.82 1.54 25.83
C GLY A 50 2.99 0.85 26.54
N GLU A 51 4.02 1.59 26.98
CA GLU A 51 5.13 1.00 27.72
C GLU A 51 4.75 0.67 29.18
N GLN A 52 5.47 -0.28 29.76
CA GLN A 52 5.27 -0.63 31.18
C GLN A 52 5.96 0.37 32.08
N TRP A 53 5.21 0.97 33.00
CA TRP A 53 5.76 1.80 34.07
C TRP A 53 5.56 1.13 35.43
N LYS A 54 6.61 1.16 36.27
CA LYS A 54 6.57 0.64 37.64
C LYS A 54 7.01 1.73 38.63
N ASP A 55 6.18 1.97 39.63
CA ASP A 55 6.51 2.92 40.69
C ASP A 55 7.76 2.48 41.49
N PRO A 56 8.83 3.30 41.53
CA PRO A 56 9.98 3.02 42.40
C PRO A 56 9.67 3.10 43.87
N GLY A 57 8.53 3.71 44.25
CA GLY A 57 8.07 3.85 45.62
C GLY A 57 8.73 4.97 46.40
N ALA A 58 8.49 4.96 47.70
CA ALA A 58 9.03 5.89 48.68
C ALA A 58 9.23 5.21 50.05
N THR A 59 9.95 5.87 50.95
CA THR A 59 10.04 5.51 52.40
C THR A 59 9.56 6.68 53.23
N ALA A 60 9.07 6.41 54.43
CA ALA A 60 8.65 7.46 55.34
C ALA A 60 9.07 7.13 56.76
N TYR A 61 9.44 8.15 57.52
CA TYR A 61 9.68 8.04 58.96
C TYR A 61 9.11 9.26 59.69
N GLY A 62 8.78 9.04 60.96
CA GLY A 62 8.36 10.07 61.91
C GLY A 62 9.55 10.56 62.73
N THR A 63 9.65 11.87 62.90
CA THR A 63 10.70 12.49 63.71
C THR A 63 10.12 13.66 64.52
N SER A 64 10.96 14.18 65.39
CA SER A 64 10.68 15.33 66.26
C SER A 64 11.65 16.43 65.98
N THR A 65 11.19 17.70 65.98
CA THR A 65 12.06 18.88 65.81
C THR A 65 13.03 19.08 66.95
N LEU A 66 12.74 18.60 68.18
CA LEU A 66 13.62 18.66 69.33
C LEU A 66 14.48 17.40 69.55
N PHE A 67 13.98 16.25 69.09
CA PHE A 67 14.64 14.94 69.27
C PHE A 67 14.91 14.32 67.91
N THR A 68 15.87 14.88 67.21
CA THR A 68 16.26 14.47 65.84
C THR A 68 16.74 13.04 65.73
N PHE A 69 17.06 12.38 66.86
CA PHE A 69 17.43 10.96 66.94
C PHE A 69 16.21 10.01 66.95
N THR A 70 14.99 10.53 67.04
CA THR A 70 13.79 9.70 66.89
C THR A 70 13.57 9.40 65.41
N HIS A 71 13.54 8.12 65.05
CA HIS A 71 13.33 7.65 63.67
C HIS A 71 12.39 6.46 63.74
N ASP A 72 11.11 6.73 63.65
CA ASP A 72 10.08 5.68 63.62
C ASP A 72 9.67 5.44 62.17
N ASP A 73 9.94 4.25 61.63
CA ASP A 73 9.51 3.88 60.26
C ASP A 73 7.98 3.86 60.17
N LEU A 74 7.46 4.48 59.15
CA LEU A 74 6.03 4.66 58.93
C LEU A 74 5.56 3.85 57.72
N LYS A 75 4.37 3.29 57.86
CA LYS A 75 3.67 2.69 56.74
C LYS A 75 3.14 3.77 55.82
N LEU A 76 3.57 3.75 54.55
CA LEU A 76 3.05 4.63 53.52
C LEU A 76 1.68 4.14 53.03
N HIS A 77 0.80 5.10 52.82
CA HIS A 77 -0.42 4.93 52.07
C HIS A 77 -0.18 5.58 50.68
N THR A 78 -0.17 4.72 49.64
CA THR A 78 0.04 5.18 48.27
C THR A 78 -1.29 5.22 47.54
N THR A 79 -1.57 6.35 46.88
CA THR A 79 -2.78 6.56 46.04
C THR A 79 -2.38 7.09 44.66
N GLY A 80 -3.28 6.85 43.70
CA GLY A 80 -3.00 7.14 42.30
C GLY A 80 -2.60 5.89 41.52
N LYS A 81 -2.79 5.94 40.23
CA LYS A 81 -2.42 4.90 39.27
C LYS A 81 -2.00 5.56 37.94
N VAL A 82 -0.96 5.08 37.34
CA VAL A 82 -0.55 5.48 36.00
C VAL A 82 -1.21 4.53 35.02
N ASP A 83 -1.94 5.11 34.05
CA ASP A 83 -2.50 4.39 32.92
C ASP A 83 -1.67 4.72 31.70
N THR A 84 -0.76 3.82 31.33
CA THR A 84 0.14 4.03 30.19
C THR A 84 -0.56 3.82 28.83
N SER A 85 -1.80 3.35 28.82
CA SER A 85 -2.62 3.28 27.62
C SER A 85 -3.34 4.60 27.29
N LYS A 86 -3.03 5.68 28.02
CA LYS A 86 -3.64 6.99 27.83
C LYS A 86 -2.63 8.10 28.06
N VAL A 87 -2.41 8.91 27.06
CA VAL A 87 -1.53 10.11 27.12
C VAL A 87 -2.05 11.07 28.19
N GLY A 88 -1.17 11.59 29.02
CA GLY A 88 -1.55 12.51 30.08
C GLY A 88 -0.55 12.54 31.24
N THR A 89 -0.85 13.37 32.26
CA THR A 89 -0.05 13.45 33.47
C THR A 89 -0.80 12.84 34.64
N TYR A 90 -0.15 11.93 35.32
CA TYR A 90 -0.67 11.16 36.44
C TYR A 90 0.08 11.49 37.71
N GLU A 91 -0.58 11.42 38.83
CA GLU A 91 0.02 11.69 40.12
C GLU A 91 -0.06 10.45 41.02
N ILE A 92 1.07 10.06 41.61
CA ILE A 92 1.17 9.07 42.64
C ILE A 92 1.48 9.81 43.96
N THR A 93 0.54 9.76 44.89
CA THR A 93 0.68 10.43 46.21
C THR A 93 1.04 9.42 47.27
N TYR A 94 2.13 9.69 47.96
CA TYR A 94 2.58 8.98 49.15
C TYR A 94 2.19 9.79 50.38
N ALA A 95 1.47 9.19 51.30
CA ALA A 95 1.02 9.81 52.56
C ALA A 95 1.37 8.93 53.74
N ALA A 96 1.75 9.53 54.86
CA ALA A 96 1.94 8.85 56.12
C ALA A 96 1.48 9.75 57.26
N LYS A 97 1.10 9.13 58.40
CA LYS A 97 0.69 9.86 59.64
C LYS A 97 1.58 9.44 60.79
N TYR A 98 2.00 10.45 61.57
CA TYR A 98 2.75 10.25 62.79
C TYR A 98 2.27 11.21 63.89
N ARG A 99 1.78 10.67 64.99
CA ARG A 99 1.32 11.44 66.14
C ARG A 99 0.39 12.61 65.84
N GLY A 100 -0.54 12.39 64.87
CA GLY A 100 -1.52 13.39 64.47
C GLY A 100 -1.10 14.32 63.31
N VAL A 101 0.18 14.24 62.91
CA VAL A 101 0.71 15.00 61.76
C VAL A 101 0.64 14.14 60.51
N GLU A 102 0.19 14.69 59.40
CA GLU A 102 0.18 14.04 58.09
C GLU A 102 1.26 14.66 57.19
N GLY A 103 2.10 13.81 56.61
CA GLY A 103 3.01 14.19 55.52
C GLY A 103 2.54 13.63 54.18
N LYS A 104 2.75 14.39 53.10
CA LYS A 104 2.43 14.01 51.73
C LYS A 104 3.55 14.38 50.77
N LYS A 105 3.80 13.52 49.79
CA LYS A 105 4.63 13.82 48.60
C LYS A 105 4.00 13.21 47.39
N THR A 106 4.14 13.91 46.25
CA THR A 106 3.55 13.48 45.00
C THR A 106 4.62 13.30 43.95
N ARG A 107 4.59 12.17 43.24
CA ARG A 107 5.34 11.92 41.99
C ARG A 107 4.44 12.22 40.82
N LYS A 108 4.95 12.98 39.84
CA LYS A 108 4.26 13.22 38.57
C LYS A 108 4.85 12.29 37.50
N VAL A 109 3.97 11.57 36.80
CA VAL A 109 4.34 10.68 35.71
C VAL A 109 3.64 11.15 34.45
N THR A 110 4.41 11.52 33.43
CA THR A 110 3.86 11.94 32.15
C THR A 110 3.92 10.77 31.18
N VAL A 111 2.76 10.29 30.76
CA VAL A 111 2.62 9.37 29.63
C VAL A 111 2.56 10.23 28.38
N ARG A 112 3.53 10.08 27.50
CA ARG A 112 3.59 10.80 26.24
C ARG A 112 3.57 9.82 25.07
N ASP A 113 3.15 10.31 23.94
CA ASP A 113 3.35 9.66 22.66
C ASP A 113 4.32 10.48 21.84
N SER A 114 5.38 9.86 21.37
CA SER A 114 6.41 10.49 20.53
C SER A 114 6.56 9.81 19.16
N GLN A 115 5.68 8.82 18.86
CA GLN A 115 5.69 8.13 17.58
C GLN A 115 4.83 8.88 16.57
N PRO A 116 5.34 9.17 15.36
CA PRO A 116 4.52 9.77 14.32
C PRO A 116 3.58 8.74 13.69
N PRO A 117 2.41 9.16 13.21
CA PRO A 117 1.52 8.31 12.43
C PRO A 117 2.18 7.71 11.21
N ALA A 118 1.88 6.45 10.90
CA ALA A 118 2.33 5.77 9.70
C ALA A 118 1.29 5.90 8.59
N ILE A 119 1.69 6.44 7.43
CA ILE A 119 0.85 6.54 6.23
C ILE A 119 1.23 5.44 5.27
N THR A 120 0.24 4.65 4.83
CA THR A 120 0.37 3.65 3.78
C THR A 120 -0.38 4.10 2.54
N VAL A 121 0.26 4.07 1.37
CA VAL A 121 -0.34 4.40 0.09
C VAL A 121 -0.62 3.12 -0.69
N ASP A 122 -1.89 2.85 -1.00
CA ASP A 122 -2.33 1.61 -1.65
C ASP A 122 -1.84 1.54 -3.09
N GLY A 123 -1.31 0.39 -3.49
CA GLY A 123 -0.71 0.20 -4.82
C GLY A 123 0.73 0.72 -4.96
N GLY A 124 1.33 1.24 -3.85
CA GLY A 124 2.74 1.64 -3.79
C GLY A 124 2.99 3.13 -4.04
N GLU A 125 4.25 3.51 -3.84
CA GLU A 125 4.70 4.89 -3.96
C GLU A 125 4.90 5.34 -5.42
N GLN A 126 4.97 4.41 -6.36
CA GLN A 126 5.12 4.69 -7.79
C GLN A 126 4.05 3.93 -8.57
N ILE A 127 3.21 4.66 -9.30
CA ILE A 127 2.20 4.10 -10.18
C ILE A 127 2.27 4.74 -11.56
N THR A 128 1.91 3.94 -12.57
CA THR A 128 1.81 4.41 -13.95
C THR A 128 0.35 4.30 -14.39
N LEU A 129 -0.20 5.40 -14.90
CA LEU A 129 -1.57 5.48 -15.38
C LEU A 129 -1.60 5.66 -16.89
N PRO A 130 -2.51 4.96 -17.59
CA PRO A 130 -2.82 5.29 -18.98
C PRO A 130 -3.45 6.67 -19.09
N TYR A 131 -3.20 7.37 -20.20
CA TYR A 131 -3.80 8.66 -20.50
C TYR A 131 -5.34 8.56 -20.53
N GLY A 132 -6.00 9.48 -19.84
CA GLY A 132 -7.46 9.58 -19.82
C GLY A 132 -8.19 8.55 -18.96
N LEU A 133 -7.49 7.60 -18.32
CA LEU A 133 -8.12 6.62 -17.43
C LEU A 133 -8.48 7.31 -16.10
N PRO A 134 -9.76 7.28 -15.67
CA PRO A 134 -10.13 7.75 -14.34
C PRO A 134 -9.33 7.02 -13.26
N TRP A 135 -8.76 7.79 -12.33
CA TRP A 135 -8.01 7.25 -11.22
C TRP A 135 -8.47 7.89 -9.92
N GLN A 136 -8.58 7.08 -8.89
CA GLN A 136 -8.89 7.51 -7.55
C GLN A 136 -7.76 7.11 -6.62
N ASP A 137 -7.28 8.06 -5.85
CA ASP A 137 -6.25 7.84 -4.85
C ASP A 137 -6.79 7.02 -3.68
N SER A 138 -5.95 6.14 -3.12
CA SER A 138 -6.26 5.33 -1.95
C SER A 138 -5.07 5.26 -1.02
N TYR A 139 -5.31 5.50 0.25
CA TYR A 139 -4.31 5.50 1.32
C TYR A 139 -4.97 5.24 2.67
N SER A 140 -4.16 4.92 3.67
CA SER A 140 -4.56 4.82 5.06
C SER A 140 -3.51 5.43 5.98
N ALA A 141 -3.90 5.83 7.18
CA ALA A 141 -2.99 6.32 8.20
C ALA A 141 -3.36 5.75 9.56
N THR A 142 -2.38 5.25 10.30
CA THR A 142 -2.57 4.67 11.63
C THR A 142 -1.52 5.18 12.59
N ASP A 143 -1.92 5.32 13.84
CA ASP A 143 -1.07 5.73 14.96
C ASP A 143 -1.24 4.79 16.14
N ASN A 144 -0.18 4.64 16.95
CA ASN A 144 -0.20 3.73 18.09
C ASN A 144 -1.11 4.20 19.24
N ALA A 145 -1.26 5.50 19.45
CA ALA A 145 -2.07 6.09 20.51
C ALA A 145 -3.44 6.57 20.02
N ASP A 146 -3.49 7.14 18.81
CA ASP A 146 -4.71 7.74 18.24
C ASP A 146 -5.48 6.80 17.30
N GLY A 147 -4.90 5.65 16.91
CA GLY A 147 -5.54 4.67 16.05
C GLY A 147 -5.66 5.13 14.59
N ASP A 148 -6.84 5.00 13.99
CA ASP A 148 -7.07 5.36 12.58
C ASP A 148 -7.16 6.87 12.40
N LEU A 149 -6.23 7.42 11.63
CA LEU A 149 -6.14 8.84 11.26
C LEU A 149 -6.39 9.10 9.76
N THR A 150 -6.84 8.10 9.01
CA THR A 150 -7.03 8.17 7.55
C THR A 150 -7.83 9.39 7.11
N ALA A 151 -8.92 9.70 7.82
CA ALA A 151 -9.78 10.86 7.51
C ALA A 151 -9.11 12.22 7.78
N LYS A 152 -8.00 12.27 8.52
CA LYS A 152 -7.26 13.49 8.83
C LYS A 152 -6.08 13.74 7.90
N VAL A 153 -5.77 12.80 6.99
CA VAL A 153 -4.66 12.95 6.04
C VAL A 153 -4.95 14.11 5.10
N GLN A 154 -4.00 15.01 5.02
CA GLN A 154 -3.98 16.08 4.01
C GLN A 154 -3.15 15.64 2.83
N VAL A 155 -3.69 15.80 1.62
CA VAL A 155 -3.00 15.46 0.37
C VAL A 155 -2.76 16.74 -0.40
N ASP A 156 -1.48 17.02 -0.69
CA ASP A 156 -1.05 18.12 -1.55
C ASP A 156 -0.64 17.55 -2.92
N GLY A 157 -1.06 18.23 -3.98
CA GLY A 157 -0.87 17.81 -5.35
C GLY A 157 -2.15 17.26 -5.99
N GLN A 158 -2.16 17.24 -7.30
CA GLN A 158 -3.27 16.71 -8.11
C GLN A 158 -2.74 16.00 -9.34
N VAL A 159 -3.41 14.91 -9.72
CA VAL A 159 -3.11 14.16 -10.95
C VAL A 159 -4.09 14.58 -12.03
N ASN A 160 -3.57 15.12 -13.14
CA ASN A 160 -4.38 15.33 -14.33
C ASN A 160 -4.20 14.14 -15.28
N VAL A 161 -5.14 13.20 -15.23
CA VAL A 161 -5.12 12.00 -16.07
C VAL A 161 -5.21 12.30 -17.57
N ASN A 162 -5.63 13.51 -17.97
CA ASN A 162 -5.73 13.96 -19.36
C ASN A 162 -4.50 14.79 -19.80
N ALA A 163 -3.43 14.80 -19.02
CA ALA A 163 -2.16 15.41 -19.42
C ALA A 163 -1.03 14.45 -19.05
N ALA A 164 -0.27 14.02 -20.06
CA ALA A 164 0.88 13.16 -19.85
C ALA A 164 1.96 13.89 -19.04
N GLY A 165 2.57 13.19 -18.10
CA GLY A 165 3.57 13.77 -17.23
C GLY A 165 3.72 13.01 -15.92
N SER A 166 4.61 13.50 -15.06
CA SER A 166 4.82 12.94 -13.73
C SER A 166 4.26 13.91 -12.68
N TYR A 167 3.43 13.37 -11.79
CA TYR A 167 2.74 14.10 -10.73
C TYR A 167 3.19 13.57 -9.38
N THR A 168 3.39 14.46 -8.43
CA THR A 168 3.75 14.07 -7.07
C THR A 168 2.61 14.42 -6.12
N LEU A 169 2.13 13.43 -5.38
CA LEU A 169 1.22 13.61 -4.27
C LEU A 169 2.00 13.54 -2.95
N ARG A 170 1.77 14.47 -2.06
CA ARG A 170 2.36 14.50 -0.71
C ARG A 170 1.25 14.33 0.32
N TYR A 171 1.43 13.37 1.19
CA TYR A 171 0.49 13.05 2.27
C TYR A 171 1.09 13.50 3.59
N GLN A 172 0.27 14.06 4.42
CA GLN A 172 0.67 14.55 5.74
C GLN A 172 -0.47 14.36 6.74
N VAL A 173 -0.14 13.90 7.94
CA VAL A 173 -1.09 13.81 9.05
C VAL A 173 -0.36 14.04 10.36
N SER A 174 -1.04 14.66 11.33
CA SER A 174 -0.53 14.78 12.70
C SER A 174 -1.46 14.06 13.66
N ASP A 175 -0.86 13.44 14.68
CA ASP A 175 -1.58 12.87 15.82
C ASP A 175 -2.01 13.98 16.82
N SER A 176 -2.65 13.58 17.91
CA SER A 176 -3.06 14.49 18.99
C SER A 176 -1.91 14.98 19.87
N SER A 177 -0.76 14.31 19.81
CA SER A 177 0.48 14.65 20.52
C SER A 177 1.35 15.64 19.75
N GLY A 178 1.02 15.90 18.47
CA GLY A 178 1.72 16.83 17.58
C GLY A 178 2.84 16.18 16.76
N ASN A 179 2.99 14.85 16.77
CA ASN A 179 3.93 14.17 15.88
C ASN A 179 3.36 14.13 14.47
N GLN A 180 4.22 14.21 13.46
CA GLN A 180 3.82 14.33 12.07
C GLN A 180 4.31 13.15 11.25
N GLY A 181 3.37 12.44 10.61
CA GLY A 181 3.63 11.42 9.61
C GLY A 181 3.55 12.00 8.19
N THR A 182 4.41 11.55 7.28
CA THR A 182 4.42 11.96 5.89
C THR A 182 4.67 10.79 4.95
N ALA A 183 4.10 10.86 3.74
CA ALA A 183 4.39 9.94 2.64
C ALA A 183 4.36 10.69 1.32
N THR A 184 4.91 10.09 0.26
CA THR A 184 4.85 10.64 -1.09
C THR A 184 4.49 9.55 -2.09
N ARG A 185 3.75 9.92 -3.14
CA ARG A 185 3.46 9.05 -4.28
C ARG A 185 3.81 9.78 -5.57
N GLN A 186 4.49 9.08 -6.46
CA GLN A 186 4.72 9.52 -7.83
C GLN A 186 3.77 8.82 -8.79
N VAL A 187 3.01 9.61 -9.56
CA VAL A 187 2.05 9.13 -10.55
C VAL A 187 2.51 9.57 -11.92
N THR A 188 2.82 8.62 -12.79
CA THR A 188 3.20 8.91 -14.18
C THR A 188 2.01 8.65 -15.09
N VAL A 189 1.46 9.70 -15.72
CA VAL A 189 0.47 9.58 -16.78
C VAL A 189 1.21 9.42 -18.11
N MET A 190 0.97 8.27 -18.78
CA MET A 190 1.64 7.94 -20.04
C MET A 190 1.25 8.90 -21.15
N GLN A 191 2.15 9.13 -22.12
CA GLN A 191 1.80 9.82 -23.36
C GLN A 191 0.81 8.97 -24.16
N PRO A 192 -0.27 9.56 -24.70
CA PRO A 192 -1.06 8.87 -25.69
C PRO A 192 -0.18 8.60 -26.91
N VAL A 193 -0.19 7.37 -27.42
CA VAL A 193 0.43 7.07 -28.71
C VAL A 193 -0.36 7.82 -29.76
N ALA A 194 0.31 8.65 -30.57
CA ALA A 194 -0.36 9.37 -31.65
C ALA A 194 -1.06 8.37 -32.56
N PRO A 195 -2.34 8.58 -32.91
CA PRO A 195 -3.01 7.74 -33.89
C PRO A 195 -2.17 7.68 -35.16
N ASN A 196 -1.88 6.49 -35.67
CA ASN A 196 -1.07 6.20 -36.86
C ASN A 196 0.44 6.46 -36.76
N ALA A 197 1.02 6.81 -35.62
CA ALA A 197 2.46 6.78 -35.46
C ALA A 197 2.95 5.32 -35.37
N ASP A 198 4.01 4.99 -36.13
CA ASP A 198 4.65 3.69 -36.01
C ASP A 198 5.59 3.68 -34.78
N PRO A 199 5.30 2.89 -33.74
CA PRO A 199 6.16 2.81 -32.56
C PRO A 199 7.55 2.24 -32.85
N ALA A 200 7.72 1.55 -33.99
CA ALA A 200 8.97 0.97 -34.44
C ALA A 200 9.80 1.92 -35.31
N ALA A 201 9.33 3.15 -35.59
CA ALA A 201 10.04 4.08 -36.44
C ALA A 201 11.50 4.29 -35.95
N GLY A 202 12.46 4.00 -36.85
CA GLY A 202 13.89 4.13 -36.53
C GLY A 202 14.51 2.96 -35.75
N LEU A 203 13.79 1.85 -35.55
CA LEU A 203 14.31 0.63 -34.92
C LEU A 203 14.59 -0.44 -35.97
N ASP A 204 15.75 -1.10 -35.84
CA ASP A 204 16.18 -2.11 -36.81
C ASP A 204 15.59 -3.50 -36.56
N LYS A 205 15.27 -3.82 -35.33
CA LYS A 205 14.79 -5.14 -34.90
C LYS A 205 13.68 -5.01 -33.86
N VAL A 206 12.45 -5.39 -34.22
CA VAL A 206 11.28 -5.26 -33.35
C VAL A 206 10.51 -6.57 -33.28
N ILE A 207 10.13 -6.94 -32.06
CA ILE A 207 9.21 -8.03 -31.77
C ILE A 207 7.95 -7.44 -31.10
N TYR A 208 6.81 -7.67 -31.73
CA TYR A 208 5.49 -7.51 -31.14
C TYR A 208 5.02 -8.88 -30.63
N LEU A 209 5.09 -9.12 -29.31
CA LEU A 209 4.45 -10.29 -28.71
C LEU A 209 2.96 -10.03 -28.64
N THR A 210 2.16 -10.91 -29.23
CA THR A 210 0.70 -10.80 -29.23
C THR A 210 0.07 -12.07 -28.69
N PHE A 211 -0.95 -11.91 -27.86
CA PHE A 211 -1.66 -13.00 -27.19
C PHE A 211 -3.14 -12.92 -27.50
N ASP A 212 -3.68 -14.01 -28.06
CA ASP A 212 -5.08 -14.13 -28.46
C ASP A 212 -5.88 -14.99 -27.45
N ASP A 213 -7.19 -14.91 -27.53
CA ASP A 213 -8.21 -15.71 -26.82
C ASP A 213 -8.36 -15.44 -25.31
N GLY A 214 -7.40 -14.82 -24.68
CA GLY A 214 -7.47 -14.46 -23.26
C GLY A 214 -8.44 -13.30 -22.95
N PRO A 215 -8.49 -12.86 -21.69
CA PRO A 215 -7.72 -13.36 -20.55
C PRO A 215 -8.18 -14.73 -20.06
N GLY A 216 -7.21 -15.59 -19.72
CA GLY A 216 -7.44 -16.89 -19.13
C GLY A 216 -6.73 -17.08 -17.78
N PRO A 217 -6.75 -18.28 -17.18
CA PRO A 217 -6.12 -18.55 -15.88
C PRO A 217 -4.63 -18.27 -15.82
N ALA A 218 -3.90 -18.35 -16.94
CA ALA A 218 -2.46 -18.11 -17.00
C ALA A 218 -2.09 -16.64 -17.28
N THR A 219 -3.05 -15.78 -17.63
CA THR A 219 -2.80 -14.38 -18.00
C THR A 219 -2.15 -13.59 -16.86
N ALA A 220 -2.59 -13.78 -15.61
CA ALA A 220 -2.00 -13.10 -14.46
C ALA A 220 -0.50 -13.39 -14.32
N HIS A 221 -0.10 -14.67 -14.48
CA HIS A 221 1.30 -15.09 -14.43
C HIS A 221 2.11 -14.54 -15.61
N LEU A 222 1.52 -14.48 -16.81
CA LEU A 222 2.15 -13.84 -17.97
C LEU A 222 2.44 -12.36 -17.71
N LEU A 223 1.49 -11.63 -17.13
CA LEU A 223 1.69 -10.21 -16.77
C LEU A 223 2.83 -10.04 -15.78
N ASP A 224 2.95 -10.91 -14.77
CA ASP A 224 4.07 -10.90 -13.82
C ASP A 224 5.43 -11.11 -14.53
N ILE A 225 5.49 -12.04 -15.49
CA ILE A 225 6.68 -12.28 -16.31
C ILE A 225 7.04 -11.04 -17.14
N LEU A 226 6.07 -10.46 -17.84
CA LEU A 226 6.29 -9.29 -18.69
C LEU A 226 6.76 -8.09 -17.86
N ALA A 227 6.19 -7.89 -16.67
CA ALA A 227 6.60 -6.85 -15.74
C ALA A 227 8.05 -7.08 -15.25
N ALA A 228 8.38 -8.29 -14.79
CA ALA A 228 9.72 -8.66 -14.33
C ALA A 228 10.78 -8.50 -15.43
N LYS A 229 10.41 -8.76 -16.68
CA LYS A 229 11.29 -8.59 -17.85
C LYS A 229 11.27 -7.16 -18.41
N GLY A 230 10.41 -6.25 -17.93
CA GLY A 230 10.30 -4.89 -18.45
C GLY A 230 9.89 -4.84 -19.92
N VAL A 231 8.96 -5.71 -20.35
CA VAL A 231 8.48 -5.84 -21.74
C VAL A 231 6.99 -5.54 -21.80
N LYS A 232 6.56 -4.87 -22.86
CA LYS A 232 5.15 -4.66 -23.17
C LYS A 232 4.72 -5.50 -24.35
N ALA A 233 3.48 -5.98 -24.32
CA ALA A 233 2.88 -6.87 -25.30
C ALA A 233 1.50 -6.37 -25.73
N THR A 234 0.84 -7.10 -26.62
CA THR A 234 -0.53 -6.84 -27.05
C THR A 234 -1.41 -8.04 -26.75
N PHE A 235 -2.58 -7.79 -26.19
CA PHE A 235 -3.59 -8.80 -25.89
C PHE A 235 -4.83 -8.57 -26.75
N PHE A 236 -5.14 -9.51 -27.65
CA PHE A 236 -6.39 -9.55 -28.40
C PHE A 236 -7.40 -10.38 -27.62
N VAL A 237 -8.32 -9.69 -26.94
CA VAL A 237 -9.11 -10.29 -25.85
C VAL A 237 -10.49 -10.74 -26.29
N THR A 238 -10.97 -11.77 -25.60
CA THR A 238 -12.33 -12.31 -25.69
C THR A 238 -13.03 -12.30 -24.31
N ASN A 239 -14.31 -12.72 -24.27
CA ASN A 239 -14.99 -12.97 -22.99
C ASN A 239 -15.32 -14.45 -22.77
N THR A 240 -14.46 -15.34 -23.25
CA THR A 240 -14.73 -16.79 -23.23
C THR A 240 -14.41 -17.45 -21.90
N MET A 241 -13.49 -16.88 -21.09
CA MET A 241 -12.96 -17.51 -19.87
C MET A 241 -13.25 -16.76 -18.56
N GLY A 242 -13.93 -15.61 -18.60
CA GLY A 242 -14.43 -14.91 -17.40
C GLY A 242 -13.39 -14.15 -16.57
N HIS A 243 -12.15 -13.96 -17.06
CA HIS A 243 -11.07 -13.22 -16.37
C HIS A 243 -10.93 -11.78 -16.89
N THR A 244 -12.03 -11.13 -17.22
CA THR A 244 -12.03 -9.80 -17.86
C THR A 244 -11.41 -8.68 -17.02
N ASP A 245 -11.30 -8.84 -15.70
CA ASP A 245 -10.56 -7.94 -14.79
C ASP A 245 -9.07 -7.84 -15.16
N MET A 246 -8.47 -8.88 -15.74
CA MET A 246 -7.10 -8.86 -16.23
C MET A 246 -6.89 -7.91 -17.42
N ILE A 247 -7.94 -7.58 -18.18
CA ILE A 247 -7.87 -6.56 -19.24
C ILE A 247 -7.47 -5.20 -18.64
N GLY A 248 -8.12 -4.80 -17.56
CA GLY A 248 -7.81 -3.58 -16.84
C GLY A 248 -6.39 -3.59 -16.25
N ARG A 249 -5.94 -4.73 -15.71
CA ARG A 249 -4.57 -4.90 -15.24
C ARG A 249 -3.55 -4.76 -16.36
N ALA A 250 -3.70 -5.51 -17.46
CA ALA A 250 -2.80 -5.46 -18.61
C ALA A 250 -2.70 -4.02 -19.17
N TYR A 251 -3.84 -3.33 -19.28
CA TYR A 251 -3.86 -1.94 -19.75
C TYR A 251 -3.10 -1.00 -18.80
N ARG A 252 -3.35 -1.06 -17.49
CA ARG A 252 -2.63 -0.23 -16.50
C ARG A 252 -1.13 -0.51 -16.48
N GLU A 253 -0.72 -1.74 -16.76
CA GLU A 253 0.69 -2.11 -16.89
C GLU A 253 1.32 -1.65 -18.23
N GLY A 254 0.58 -0.99 -19.11
CA GLY A 254 1.07 -0.40 -20.36
C GLY A 254 1.11 -1.36 -21.55
N HIS A 255 0.36 -2.45 -21.50
CA HIS A 255 0.14 -3.34 -22.62
C HIS A 255 -0.97 -2.79 -23.53
N SER A 256 -0.93 -3.11 -24.82
CA SER A 256 -2.01 -2.79 -25.74
C SER A 256 -3.12 -3.81 -25.67
N ILE A 257 -4.36 -3.35 -25.69
CA ILE A 257 -5.55 -4.20 -25.70
C ILE A 257 -6.23 -4.06 -27.05
N GLY A 258 -6.47 -5.18 -27.73
CA GLY A 258 -7.19 -5.25 -28.99
C GLY A 258 -8.43 -6.13 -28.87
N ILE A 259 -9.36 -5.97 -29.81
CA ILE A 259 -10.60 -6.75 -29.89
C ILE A 259 -10.33 -8.06 -30.63
N HIS A 260 -10.73 -9.21 -30.04
CA HIS A 260 -10.72 -10.54 -30.67
C HIS A 260 -12.10 -11.18 -30.75
N THR A 261 -13.17 -10.39 -30.74
CA THR A 261 -14.57 -10.77 -30.61
C THR A 261 -14.98 -11.18 -29.19
N TYR A 262 -16.26 -11.20 -28.89
CA TYR A 262 -16.77 -11.52 -27.56
C TYR A 262 -16.89 -13.02 -27.34
N THR A 263 -17.47 -13.77 -28.31
CA THR A 263 -17.76 -15.19 -28.17
C THR A 263 -16.73 -16.12 -28.77
N HIS A 264 -15.93 -15.63 -29.75
CA HIS A 264 -15.00 -16.44 -30.55
C HIS A 264 -15.65 -17.65 -31.26
N LYS A 265 -16.98 -17.66 -31.41
CA LYS A 265 -17.71 -18.74 -32.06
C LYS A 265 -17.93 -18.47 -33.54
N TYR A 266 -17.16 -19.10 -34.42
CA TYR A 266 -17.16 -18.88 -35.87
C TYR A 266 -18.57 -18.95 -36.50
N SER A 267 -19.41 -19.90 -36.08
CA SER A 267 -20.77 -19.99 -36.54
C SER A 267 -21.67 -18.81 -36.16
N GLN A 268 -21.31 -18.06 -35.14
CA GLN A 268 -22.01 -16.86 -34.70
C GLN A 268 -21.39 -15.60 -35.32
N ILE A 269 -20.09 -15.40 -35.15
CA ILE A 269 -19.43 -14.16 -35.58
C ILE A 269 -19.36 -14.03 -37.11
N TYR A 270 -19.26 -15.13 -37.86
CA TYR A 270 -19.17 -15.11 -39.32
C TYR A 270 -20.48 -15.45 -40.03
N ALA A 271 -21.59 -15.49 -39.30
CA ALA A 271 -22.91 -15.73 -39.89
C ALA A 271 -23.36 -14.60 -40.83
N SER A 272 -23.05 -13.34 -40.44
CA SER A 272 -23.32 -12.15 -41.24
C SER A 272 -22.41 -10.99 -40.75
N GLU A 273 -22.39 -9.89 -41.51
CA GLU A 273 -21.68 -8.66 -41.05
C GLU A 273 -22.32 -8.09 -39.78
N ASP A 274 -23.64 -8.06 -39.68
CA ASP A 274 -24.36 -7.56 -38.51
C ASP A 274 -24.08 -8.43 -37.27
N ALA A 275 -24.02 -9.75 -37.43
CA ALA A 275 -23.66 -10.67 -36.36
C ALA A 275 -22.21 -10.42 -35.89
N TYR A 276 -21.30 -10.20 -36.82
CA TYR A 276 -19.91 -9.87 -36.50
C TYR A 276 -19.83 -8.57 -35.71
N TRP A 277 -20.45 -7.48 -36.16
CA TRP A 277 -20.40 -6.19 -35.49
C TRP A 277 -21.11 -6.22 -34.12
N THR A 278 -22.20 -6.95 -33.98
CA THR A 278 -22.87 -7.11 -32.68
C THR A 278 -21.95 -7.75 -31.64
N ASP A 279 -21.23 -8.81 -32.02
CA ASP A 279 -20.30 -9.50 -31.15
C ASP A 279 -19.04 -8.65 -30.89
N PHE A 280 -18.51 -7.99 -31.91
CA PHE A 280 -17.37 -7.06 -31.84
C PHE A 280 -17.66 -5.89 -30.88
N ASP A 281 -18.79 -5.19 -31.07
CA ASP A 281 -19.16 -4.03 -30.26
C ASP A 281 -19.39 -4.42 -28.79
N ARG A 282 -19.87 -5.62 -28.54
CA ARG A 282 -20.01 -6.19 -27.19
C ARG A 282 -18.63 -6.33 -26.51
N MET A 283 -17.62 -6.81 -27.24
CA MET A 283 -16.25 -6.89 -26.68
C MET A 283 -15.63 -5.52 -26.49
N ALA A 284 -15.87 -4.58 -27.42
CA ALA A 284 -15.43 -3.20 -27.27
C ALA A 284 -15.99 -2.56 -25.99
N GLN A 285 -17.25 -2.82 -25.64
CA GLN A 285 -17.86 -2.34 -24.39
C GLN A 285 -17.19 -2.95 -23.16
N VAL A 286 -16.83 -4.25 -23.17
CA VAL A 286 -16.08 -4.88 -22.08
C VAL A 286 -14.71 -4.20 -21.92
N ILE A 287 -13.96 -4.01 -23.01
CA ILE A 287 -12.66 -3.34 -22.95
C ILE A 287 -12.82 -1.92 -22.37
N ARG A 288 -13.80 -1.15 -22.85
CA ARG A 288 -14.07 0.20 -22.33
C ARG A 288 -14.40 0.19 -20.84
N SER A 289 -15.19 -0.78 -20.36
CA SER A 289 -15.54 -0.89 -18.95
C SER A 289 -14.33 -1.18 -18.04
N GLN A 290 -13.33 -1.89 -18.56
CA GLN A 290 -12.12 -2.27 -17.82
C GLN A 290 -10.98 -1.25 -17.94
N THR A 291 -10.93 -0.48 -19.05
CA THR A 291 -9.81 0.42 -19.36
C THR A 291 -10.20 1.89 -19.32
N GLY A 292 -11.47 2.22 -19.41
CA GLY A 292 -11.96 3.60 -19.61
C GLY A 292 -11.73 4.14 -21.02
N GLN A 293 -11.18 3.34 -21.96
CA GLN A 293 -10.77 3.79 -23.29
C GLN A 293 -11.31 2.87 -24.39
N ASP A 294 -11.47 3.47 -25.58
CA ASP A 294 -11.74 2.71 -26.80
C ASP A 294 -10.44 2.25 -27.42
N THR A 295 -10.37 0.98 -27.77
CA THR A 295 -9.28 0.50 -28.63
C THR A 295 -9.60 0.69 -30.10
N LYS A 296 -8.54 0.86 -30.92
CA LYS A 296 -8.62 0.95 -32.38
C LYS A 296 -7.86 -0.18 -33.09
N ILE A 297 -7.40 -1.16 -32.33
CA ILE A 297 -6.72 -2.35 -32.86
C ILE A 297 -7.56 -3.61 -32.64
N MET A 298 -7.47 -4.52 -33.56
CA MET A 298 -8.20 -5.79 -33.48
C MET A 298 -7.46 -6.89 -34.25
N ARG A 299 -7.83 -8.14 -33.98
CA ARG A 299 -7.46 -9.32 -34.76
C ARG A 299 -8.69 -10.17 -35.03
N PHE A 300 -8.82 -10.63 -36.26
CA PHE A 300 -9.89 -11.57 -36.62
C PHE A 300 -9.63 -12.96 -36.04
N PRO A 301 -10.64 -13.64 -35.45
CA PRO A 301 -10.54 -15.07 -35.13
C PRO A 301 -10.10 -15.90 -36.35
N GLY A 302 -8.92 -16.56 -36.22
CA GLY A 302 -8.29 -17.31 -37.31
C GLY A 302 -7.57 -16.45 -38.36
N GLY A 303 -7.45 -15.15 -38.14
CA GLY A 303 -6.80 -14.20 -39.03
C GLY A 303 -7.62 -13.77 -40.25
N SER A 304 -7.12 -12.78 -40.98
CA SER A 304 -7.80 -12.27 -42.21
C SER A 304 -7.81 -13.30 -43.35
N SER A 305 -6.90 -14.27 -43.35
CA SER A 305 -6.83 -15.40 -44.29
C SER A 305 -7.75 -16.57 -43.94
N ASN A 306 -8.57 -16.46 -42.90
CA ASN A 306 -9.46 -17.50 -42.42
C ASN A 306 -10.41 -17.99 -43.55
N THR A 307 -10.34 -19.28 -43.82
CA THR A 307 -11.20 -19.94 -44.82
C THR A 307 -12.41 -20.61 -44.22
N VAL A 308 -12.42 -20.86 -42.90
CA VAL A 308 -13.56 -21.50 -42.20
C VAL A 308 -14.80 -20.61 -42.24
N SER A 309 -14.64 -19.30 -42.20
CA SER A 309 -15.70 -18.30 -42.31
C SER A 309 -16.55 -18.45 -43.60
N ARG A 310 -15.94 -18.99 -44.69
CA ARG A 310 -16.62 -19.25 -45.93
C ARG A 310 -17.84 -20.23 -45.76
N ASN A 311 -17.75 -21.14 -44.79
CA ASN A 311 -18.81 -22.10 -44.52
C ASN A 311 -20.07 -21.42 -43.97
N TYR A 312 -19.95 -20.20 -43.46
CA TYR A 312 -21.06 -19.46 -42.87
C TYR A 312 -21.51 -18.31 -43.77
N SER A 313 -20.56 -17.56 -44.34
CA SER A 313 -20.82 -16.41 -45.24
C SER A 313 -19.68 -16.25 -46.25
N PRO A 314 -19.86 -16.73 -47.50
CA PRO A 314 -18.87 -16.57 -48.54
C PRO A 314 -18.51 -15.08 -48.78
N GLY A 315 -17.21 -14.76 -48.88
CA GLY A 315 -16.72 -13.43 -49.12
C GLY A 315 -16.73 -12.50 -47.88
N ILE A 316 -17.12 -13.01 -46.70
CA ILE A 316 -17.27 -12.16 -45.49
C ILE A 316 -15.95 -11.52 -45.08
N MET A 317 -14.82 -12.22 -45.14
CA MET A 317 -13.52 -11.65 -44.73
C MET A 317 -13.12 -10.49 -45.65
N SER A 318 -13.37 -10.61 -46.98
CA SER A 318 -13.11 -9.53 -47.96
C SER A 318 -13.95 -8.28 -47.69
N ARG A 319 -15.14 -8.42 -47.13
CA ARG A 319 -16.00 -7.28 -46.74
C ARG A 319 -15.58 -6.72 -45.39
N LEU A 320 -15.36 -7.58 -44.36
CA LEU A 320 -14.99 -7.12 -43.03
C LEU A 320 -13.65 -6.39 -43.00
N THR A 321 -12.63 -6.88 -43.74
CA THR A 321 -11.31 -6.20 -43.80
C THR A 321 -11.41 -4.78 -44.38
N LYS A 322 -12.29 -4.55 -45.39
CA LYS A 322 -12.56 -3.22 -45.94
C LYS A 322 -13.33 -2.34 -44.93
N LEU A 323 -14.33 -2.93 -44.24
CA LEU A 323 -15.12 -2.20 -43.27
C LEU A 323 -14.33 -1.79 -42.04
N MET A 324 -13.32 -2.57 -41.65
CA MET A 324 -12.41 -2.18 -40.52
C MET A 324 -11.78 -0.81 -40.75
N ALA A 325 -11.18 -0.60 -41.94
CA ALA A 325 -10.55 0.67 -42.26
C ALA A 325 -11.57 1.83 -42.26
N VAL A 326 -12.77 1.61 -42.86
CA VAL A 326 -13.84 2.62 -42.88
C VAL A 326 -14.33 2.98 -41.46
N LYS A 327 -14.37 2.02 -40.54
CA LYS A 327 -14.72 2.25 -39.14
C LYS A 327 -13.57 2.74 -38.26
N GLY A 328 -12.38 2.97 -38.87
CA GLY A 328 -11.21 3.49 -38.18
C GLY A 328 -10.51 2.48 -37.27
N TYR A 329 -10.64 1.19 -37.57
CA TYR A 329 -9.89 0.13 -36.88
C TYR A 329 -8.73 -0.37 -37.77
N THR A 330 -7.60 -0.67 -37.12
CA THR A 330 -6.48 -1.41 -37.73
C THR A 330 -6.55 -2.86 -37.29
N TYR A 331 -6.61 -3.80 -38.25
CA TYR A 331 -6.50 -5.21 -37.94
C TYR A 331 -5.08 -5.70 -38.11
N PHE A 332 -4.70 -6.71 -37.30
CA PHE A 332 -3.36 -7.30 -37.31
C PHE A 332 -3.47 -8.81 -37.49
N ASP A 333 -2.71 -9.32 -38.45
CA ASP A 333 -2.39 -10.74 -38.51
C ASP A 333 -1.03 -10.99 -37.82
N TRP A 334 -0.28 -11.98 -38.25
CA TRP A 334 1.04 -12.32 -37.71
C TRP A 334 1.97 -12.78 -38.84
N ASN A 335 3.26 -12.69 -38.64
CA ASN A 335 4.28 -13.23 -39.53
C ASN A 335 5.22 -14.23 -38.83
N VAL A 336 4.93 -14.52 -37.57
CA VAL A 336 5.56 -15.58 -36.76
C VAL A 336 4.48 -16.29 -35.95
N ASP A 337 4.41 -17.61 -36.08
CA ASP A 337 3.45 -18.46 -35.36
C ASP A 337 4.21 -19.28 -34.30
N SER A 338 3.80 -19.16 -33.03
CA SER A 338 4.35 -19.94 -31.95
C SER A 338 4.01 -21.42 -32.03
N GLY A 339 2.97 -21.76 -32.78
CA GLY A 339 2.43 -23.10 -32.94
C GLY A 339 1.77 -23.66 -31.66
N ASP A 340 1.46 -22.82 -30.71
CA ASP A 340 0.88 -23.21 -29.42
C ASP A 340 -0.57 -23.71 -29.50
N ALA A 341 -1.31 -23.30 -30.53
CA ALA A 341 -2.67 -23.78 -30.81
C ALA A 341 -2.75 -25.24 -31.35
N SER A 342 -1.61 -25.89 -31.60
CA SER A 342 -1.59 -27.23 -32.25
C SER A 342 -1.81 -28.41 -31.32
N GLY A 343 -2.22 -28.20 -30.05
CA GLY A 343 -2.72 -29.22 -29.13
C GLY A 343 -1.69 -30.11 -28.41
N HIS A 344 -0.42 -30.18 -28.89
CA HIS A 344 0.65 -31.01 -28.30
C HIS A 344 1.97 -30.23 -28.21
N THR A 345 1.94 -29.05 -27.64
CA THR A 345 3.10 -28.18 -27.49
C THR A 345 3.65 -28.18 -26.08
N ASN A 346 4.98 -28.09 -25.96
CA ASN A 346 5.66 -27.77 -24.71
C ASN A 346 6.38 -26.43 -24.84
N SER A 347 6.82 -25.87 -23.74
CA SER A 347 7.47 -24.55 -23.71
C SER A 347 8.75 -24.48 -24.56
N ALA A 348 9.52 -25.56 -24.65
CA ALA A 348 10.71 -25.62 -25.52
C ALA A 348 10.36 -25.53 -27.01
N SER A 349 9.28 -26.20 -27.44
CA SER A 349 8.79 -26.12 -28.82
C SER A 349 8.27 -24.72 -29.18
N VAL A 350 7.55 -24.07 -28.26
CA VAL A 350 7.10 -22.67 -28.42
C VAL A 350 8.30 -21.75 -28.55
N PHE A 351 9.27 -21.87 -27.67
CA PHE A 351 10.53 -21.09 -27.73
C PHE A 351 11.24 -21.26 -29.09
N GLN A 352 11.43 -22.50 -29.53
CA GLN A 352 12.13 -22.79 -30.80
C GLN A 352 11.39 -22.21 -32.01
N LYS A 353 10.07 -22.37 -32.09
CA LYS A 353 9.27 -21.84 -33.20
C LYS A 353 9.29 -20.33 -33.26
N ILE A 354 9.15 -19.65 -32.11
CA ILE A 354 9.20 -18.19 -32.05
C ILE A 354 10.58 -17.71 -32.47
N THR A 355 11.66 -18.21 -31.86
CA THR A 355 13.03 -17.75 -32.15
C THR A 355 13.44 -18.01 -33.60
N ALA A 356 13.14 -19.19 -34.15
CA ALA A 356 13.39 -19.50 -35.55
C ALA A 356 12.55 -18.60 -36.50
N GLY A 357 11.30 -18.33 -36.15
CA GLY A 357 10.42 -17.47 -36.94
C GLY A 357 10.83 -15.99 -36.93
N VAL A 358 11.38 -15.52 -35.82
CA VAL A 358 11.85 -14.13 -35.65
C VAL A 358 13.20 -13.90 -36.31
N GLN A 359 14.07 -14.91 -36.28
CA GLN A 359 15.45 -14.80 -36.77
C GLN A 359 15.47 -14.31 -38.22
N GLY A 360 16.27 -13.26 -38.48
CA GLY A 360 16.42 -12.65 -39.82
C GLY A 360 15.32 -11.67 -40.22
N LYS A 361 14.31 -11.41 -39.38
CA LYS A 361 13.30 -10.39 -39.62
C LYS A 361 13.63 -9.10 -38.88
N SER A 362 13.38 -7.97 -39.52
CA SER A 362 13.41 -6.63 -38.89
C SER A 362 12.20 -6.40 -37.98
N VAL A 363 11.03 -6.86 -38.42
CA VAL A 363 9.78 -6.71 -37.65
C VAL A 363 9.05 -8.05 -37.59
N SER A 364 8.73 -8.47 -36.40
CA SER A 364 7.99 -9.71 -36.11
C SER A 364 6.75 -9.43 -35.30
N VAL A 365 5.59 -9.83 -35.82
CA VAL A 365 4.34 -9.92 -35.08
C VAL A 365 4.12 -11.39 -34.75
N VAL A 366 4.25 -11.74 -33.49
CA VAL A 366 4.24 -13.12 -33.01
C VAL A 366 2.86 -13.49 -32.49
N LEU A 367 2.23 -14.51 -33.08
CA LEU A 367 0.99 -15.10 -32.58
C LEU A 367 1.28 -16.07 -31.43
N CYS A 368 0.66 -15.82 -30.30
CA CYS A 368 0.63 -16.69 -29.11
C CYS A 368 -0.78 -16.66 -28.50
N HIS A 369 -1.03 -17.57 -27.56
CA HIS A 369 -2.28 -17.60 -26.79
C HIS A 369 -1.94 -17.70 -25.29
N ASP A 370 -2.39 -16.72 -24.49
CA ASP A 370 -2.14 -16.65 -23.04
C ASP A 370 -3.02 -17.58 -22.21
N ILE A 371 -3.91 -18.31 -22.88
CA ILE A 371 -4.71 -19.37 -22.31
C ILE A 371 -3.95 -20.70 -22.15
N HIS A 372 -2.75 -20.81 -22.74
CA HIS A 372 -1.88 -21.99 -22.67
C HIS A 372 -0.72 -21.79 -21.69
N PRO A 373 -0.67 -22.50 -20.56
CA PRO A 373 0.44 -22.40 -19.59
C PRO A 373 1.81 -22.63 -20.23
N THR A 374 1.93 -23.57 -21.16
CA THR A 374 3.19 -23.89 -21.89
C THR A 374 3.72 -22.70 -22.70
N THR A 375 2.84 -21.86 -23.22
CA THR A 375 3.19 -20.61 -23.90
C THR A 375 3.73 -19.59 -22.90
N VAL A 376 3.04 -19.42 -21.78
CA VAL A 376 3.44 -18.51 -20.71
C VAL A 376 4.80 -18.91 -20.14
N ASP A 377 5.04 -20.20 -19.90
CA ASP A 377 6.30 -20.73 -19.38
C ASP A 377 7.49 -20.55 -20.36
N ALA A 378 7.22 -20.41 -21.67
CA ALA A 378 8.25 -20.13 -22.66
C ALA A 378 8.71 -18.67 -22.69
N MET A 379 7.87 -17.73 -22.25
CA MET A 379 8.10 -16.29 -22.42
C MET A 379 9.36 -15.74 -21.76
N PRO A 380 9.80 -16.19 -20.56
CA PRO A 380 11.07 -15.72 -20.00
C PRO A 380 12.25 -15.96 -20.94
N GLN A 381 12.32 -17.15 -21.53
CA GLN A 381 13.42 -17.51 -22.44
C GLN A 381 13.30 -16.77 -23.79
N VAL A 382 12.09 -16.62 -24.34
CA VAL A 382 11.84 -15.85 -25.58
C VAL A 382 12.28 -14.42 -25.41
N ILE A 383 11.93 -13.77 -24.31
CA ILE A 383 12.26 -12.36 -24.04
C ILE A 383 13.78 -12.20 -23.85
N ASP A 384 14.40 -13.08 -23.05
CA ASP A 384 15.85 -13.02 -22.82
C ASP A 384 16.62 -13.21 -24.13
N TRP A 385 16.24 -14.20 -24.94
CA TRP A 385 16.83 -14.42 -26.26
C TRP A 385 16.66 -13.19 -27.18
N GLY A 386 15.46 -12.63 -27.22
CA GLY A 386 15.20 -11.45 -28.07
C GLY A 386 16.09 -10.27 -27.68
N LYS A 387 16.17 -9.96 -26.39
CA LYS A 387 17.03 -8.87 -25.87
C LYS A 387 18.52 -9.14 -26.17
N GLN A 388 18.99 -10.36 -25.95
CA GLN A 388 20.40 -10.75 -26.26
C GLN A 388 20.73 -10.64 -27.74
N ASN A 389 19.74 -10.80 -28.63
CA ASN A 389 19.90 -10.66 -30.08
C ASN A 389 19.55 -9.24 -30.62
N GLY A 390 19.41 -8.27 -29.73
CA GLY A 390 19.22 -6.86 -30.05
C GLY A 390 17.80 -6.49 -30.52
N TYR A 391 16.78 -7.30 -30.20
CA TYR A 391 15.39 -6.97 -30.48
C TYR A 391 14.79 -6.07 -29.40
N THR A 392 14.02 -5.09 -29.86
CA THR A 392 13.17 -4.26 -28.99
C THR A 392 11.77 -4.86 -28.98
N PHE A 393 11.19 -5.01 -27.79
CA PHE A 393 9.82 -5.47 -27.62
C PHE A 393 8.88 -4.26 -27.48
N LEU A 394 7.86 -4.21 -28.33
CA LEU A 394 6.87 -3.13 -28.32
C LEU A 394 5.45 -3.70 -28.32
N PRO A 395 4.47 -2.99 -27.74
CA PRO A 395 3.05 -3.26 -27.96
C PRO A 395 2.62 -2.69 -29.32
N LEU A 396 1.64 -3.31 -29.98
CA LEU A 396 1.05 -2.81 -31.22
C LEU A 396 0.25 -1.53 -30.97
N ALA A 397 0.30 -0.64 -31.95
CA ALA A 397 -0.53 0.55 -32.06
C ALA A 397 -1.12 0.65 -33.48
N PRO A 398 -2.14 1.48 -33.74
CA PRO A 398 -2.74 1.60 -35.08
C PRO A 398 -1.76 1.85 -36.23
N GLY A 399 -0.61 2.50 -35.96
CA GLY A 399 0.45 2.74 -36.93
C GLY A 399 1.52 1.67 -37.04
N SER A 400 1.46 0.61 -36.22
CA SER A 400 2.44 -0.49 -36.28
C SER A 400 2.34 -1.30 -37.56
N TYR A 401 3.44 -2.01 -37.89
CA TYR A 401 3.47 -2.96 -39.00
C TYR A 401 2.35 -4.02 -38.87
N PRO A 402 1.40 -4.09 -39.82
CA PRO A 402 0.16 -4.84 -39.63
C PRO A 402 0.27 -6.35 -39.86
N ALA A 403 1.34 -6.83 -40.50
CA ALA A 403 1.56 -8.23 -40.85
C ALA A 403 0.34 -8.89 -41.56
N HIS A 404 -0.32 -8.17 -42.47
CA HIS A 404 -1.55 -8.65 -43.11
C HIS A 404 -1.29 -9.94 -43.93
N HIS A 405 -2.17 -10.92 -43.74
CA HIS A 405 -2.24 -12.09 -44.60
C HIS A 405 -3.02 -11.79 -45.90
N ARG A 406 -2.82 -12.63 -46.91
CA ARG A 406 -3.66 -12.57 -48.08
C ARG A 406 -5.07 -13.03 -47.72
N VAL A 407 -6.06 -12.17 -47.88
CA VAL A 407 -7.48 -12.51 -47.67
C VAL A 407 -7.91 -13.60 -48.63
N ALA A 408 -8.46 -14.69 -48.08
CA ALA A 408 -8.79 -15.89 -48.86
C ALA A 408 -10.31 -16.15 -48.96
N ASN A 409 -11.17 -15.36 -48.33
CA ASN A 409 -12.62 -15.50 -48.34
C ASN A 409 -13.33 -14.16 -48.54
#